data_780e1c37a4a1b936da8c8da2b0ab4c24
#
_entry.id   780e1c37a4a1b936da8c8da2b0ab4c24
#
_cell.length_a   1.000
_cell.length_b   1.000
_cell.length_c   1.000
_cell.angle_alpha   90.00
_cell.angle_beta   90.00
_cell.angle_gamma   90.00
#
_symmetry.space_group_name_H-M   'P 1'
#
loop_
_entity.id
_entity.type
_entity.pdbx_description
1 polymer ?
#
loop_
_entity_poly.entity_id
_entity_poly.type
_entity_poly.pdbx_seq_one_letter_code
_entity_poly.pdbx_strand_id
1 'polypeptide(L)'
;MLTACDNPPDTIKIGVAQPLSGDLAPLGQDLLNGVKLAVAEINKEGLRVKGKIVQVEVLALDDKADAAVGKTVAQQLVDAGVVAVIGNLNSGVSIEAAPIYAEKGIAQLAISTNPKFTQLGFATTFRLVANDSLQAKAIGSFAANQLSATRFAVVDDGTTYGKGLGDGAAEQLKLAKKEVVIRQSFDNKTLVFDELVAKLKQSNVEVLVTTLNDFQMLPLIEALKKVEYTQISILGGDTLKTTAMLKASDVLKGLYAASPILDAGEFTNGNVFLSKYQAAYKMAPAYGGHYTYDSMHVLAGAMRQAKSVDPKKITEMLRTIDGYAPVTGSMKWDATGEQRYGVVGMYSARKGAWELQLRSDRW
;
A
#
# COMPACT_ATOMS: atom_id res chain seq x y z
N MET A 1 20.80 4.38 43.26
CA MET A 1 20.65 4.15 41.80
C MET A 1 20.38 5.50 41.16
N LEU A 2 21.35 6.05 40.47
CA LEU A 2 21.17 7.29 39.69
C LEU A 2 20.21 6.97 38.53
N THR A 3 19.00 7.50 38.59
CA THR A 3 18.12 7.56 37.41
C THR A 3 18.85 8.37 36.34
N ALA A 4 19.39 7.70 35.34
CA ALA A 4 19.86 8.36 34.14
C ALA A 4 18.75 9.30 33.72
N CYS A 5 19.03 10.59 33.58
CA CYS A 5 18.11 11.57 33.03
C CYS A 5 17.75 11.11 31.62
N ASP A 6 16.53 10.58 31.50
CA ASP A 6 15.96 10.03 30.26
C ASP A 6 15.53 11.21 29.34
N ASN A 7 16.51 12.10 29.06
CA ASN A 7 16.32 13.21 28.15
C ASN A 7 16.44 12.70 26.72
N PRO A 8 15.50 13.06 25.84
CA PRO A 8 15.59 12.65 24.44
C PRO A 8 16.88 13.21 23.80
N PRO A 9 17.46 12.51 22.81
CA PRO A 9 18.62 13.01 22.05
C PRO A 9 18.24 14.28 21.25
N ASP A 10 19.24 14.97 20.71
CA ASP A 10 19.01 16.15 19.82
C ASP A 10 18.35 15.74 18.50
N THR A 11 18.70 14.54 18.01
CA THR A 11 18.26 14.01 16.73
C THR A 11 17.84 12.55 16.86
N ILE A 12 16.76 12.17 16.18
CA ILE A 12 16.32 10.79 16.01
C ILE A 12 16.25 10.42 14.53
N LYS A 13 16.32 9.14 14.24
CA LYS A 13 16.20 8.61 12.88
C LYS A 13 14.89 7.86 12.72
N ILE A 14 14.17 8.15 11.65
CA ILE A 14 13.04 7.36 11.15
C ILE A 14 13.53 6.57 9.94
N GLY A 15 13.39 5.25 10.00
CA GLY A 15 13.68 4.37 8.88
C GLY A 15 12.58 4.44 7.82
N VAL A 16 12.97 4.44 6.55
CA VAL A 16 12.05 4.25 5.43
C VAL A 16 12.60 3.14 4.55
N ALA A 17 11.88 2.03 4.46
CA ALA A 17 12.22 0.89 3.62
C ALA A 17 11.15 0.76 2.53
N GLN A 18 11.52 1.04 1.28
CA GLN A 18 10.62 1.04 0.13
C GLN A 18 11.37 0.58 -1.13
N PRO A 19 10.69 0.11 -2.18
CA PRO A 19 11.33 -0.15 -3.46
C PRO A 19 11.70 1.19 -4.12
N LEU A 20 12.97 1.59 -4.02
CA LEU A 20 13.47 2.85 -4.57
C LEU A 20 14.17 2.67 -5.92
N SER A 21 14.27 1.43 -6.41
CA SER A 21 14.77 1.04 -7.73
C SER A 21 13.86 0.01 -8.40
N GLY A 22 14.05 -0.23 -9.70
CA GLY A 22 13.24 -1.17 -10.49
C GLY A 22 11.85 -0.63 -10.84
N ASP A 23 10.96 -1.53 -11.29
CA ASP A 23 9.66 -1.17 -11.86
C ASP A 23 8.69 -0.53 -10.86
N LEU A 24 8.83 -0.83 -9.56
CA LEU A 24 8.03 -0.25 -8.50
C LEU A 24 8.62 1.03 -7.87
N ALA A 25 9.76 1.50 -8.38
CA ALA A 25 10.40 2.71 -7.85
C ALA A 25 9.51 3.96 -7.84
N PRO A 26 8.64 4.22 -8.84
CA PRO A 26 7.73 5.36 -8.78
C PRO A 26 6.79 5.33 -7.55
N LEU A 27 6.30 4.15 -7.17
CA LEU A 27 5.42 3.97 -6.00
C LEU A 27 6.22 4.15 -4.69
N GLY A 28 7.39 3.50 -4.60
CA GLY A 28 8.27 3.61 -3.44
C GLY A 28 8.79 5.04 -3.21
N GLN A 29 9.12 5.75 -4.30
CA GLN A 29 9.55 7.14 -4.21
C GLN A 29 8.42 8.07 -3.73
N ASP A 30 7.18 7.84 -4.17
CA ASP A 30 6.02 8.59 -3.68
C ASP A 30 5.82 8.42 -2.17
N LEU A 31 5.92 7.17 -1.68
CA LEU A 31 5.83 6.87 -0.26
C LEU A 31 6.96 7.55 0.55
N LEU A 32 8.19 7.54 0.04
CA LEU A 32 9.32 8.25 0.65
C LEU A 32 9.11 9.76 0.65
N ASN A 33 8.59 10.32 -0.43
CA ASN A 33 8.31 11.74 -0.54
C ASN A 33 7.27 12.20 0.49
N GLY A 34 6.24 11.39 0.74
CA GLY A 34 5.25 11.67 1.79
C GLY A 34 5.90 11.81 3.16
N VAL A 35 6.78 10.87 3.53
CA VAL A 35 7.54 10.94 4.81
C VAL A 35 8.42 12.16 4.86
N LYS A 36 9.19 12.45 3.80
CA LYS A 36 10.11 13.61 3.75
C LYS A 36 9.36 14.93 3.88
N LEU A 37 8.19 15.05 3.25
CA LEU A 37 7.36 16.26 3.35
C LEU A 37 6.90 16.47 4.80
N ALA A 38 6.40 15.42 5.45
CA ALA A 38 5.98 15.47 6.85
C ALA A 38 7.15 15.82 7.78
N VAL A 39 8.32 15.20 7.60
CA VAL A 39 9.52 15.47 8.42
C VAL A 39 9.98 16.92 8.26
N ALA A 40 9.94 17.48 7.06
CA ALA A 40 10.29 18.89 6.84
C ALA A 40 9.36 19.84 7.62
N GLU A 41 8.05 19.56 7.65
CA GLU A 41 7.08 20.34 8.43
C GLU A 41 7.28 20.16 9.93
N ILE A 42 7.42 18.92 10.40
CA ILE A 42 7.63 18.60 11.81
C ILE A 42 8.89 19.26 12.35
N ASN A 43 9.99 19.25 11.59
CA ASN A 43 11.24 19.90 11.99
C ASN A 43 11.12 21.43 12.02
N LYS A 44 10.38 22.02 11.07
CA LYS A 44 10.10 23.46 11.03
C LYS A 44 9.27 23.90 12.24
N GLU A 45 8.27 23.12 12.64
CA GLU A 45 7.42 23.41 13.80
C GLU A 45 8.13 23.10 15.14
N GLY A 46 9.09 22.18 15.12
CA GLY A 46 9.78 21.65 16.29
C GLY A 46 9.03 20.47 16.96
N LEU A 47 9.60 19.29 16.90
CA LEU A 47 9.09 18.13 17.64
C LEU A 47 9.48 18.25 19.11
N ARG A 48 8.52 18.63 19.97
CA ARG A 48 8.77 18.72 21.42
C ARG A 48 8.48 17.36 22.10
N VAL A 49 9.53 16.79 22.71
CA VAL A 49 9.43 15.57 23.51
C VAL A 49 10.03 15.86 24.86
N LYS A 50 9.26 15.69 25.95
CA LYS A 50 9.71 16.00 27.32
C LYS A 50 10.27 17.44 27.48
N GLY A 51 9.70 18.40 26.74
CA GLY A 51 10.13 19.80 26.77
C GLY A 51 11.32 20.16 25.87
N LYS A 52 12.05 19.16 25.34
CA LYS A 52 13.17 19.34 24.42
C LYS A 52 12.69 19.28 22.97
N ILE A 53 13.26 20.12 22.12
CA ILE A 53 13.07 20.03 20.67
C ILE A 53 14.01 18.96 20.13
N VAL A 54 13.44 18.02 19.38
CA VAL A 54 14.14 16.90 18.75
C VAL A 54 14.05 17.06 17.24
N GLN A 55 15.16 16.93 16.54
CA GLN A 55 15.20 16.89 15.07
C GLN A 55 14.95 15.46 14.59
N VAL A 56 14.26 15.34 13.45
CA VAL A 56 13.98 14.07 12.80
C VAL A 56 14.80 13.96 11.52
N GLU A 57 15.57 12.89 11.39
CA GLU A 57 16.27 12.52 10.18
C GLU A 57 15.58 11.30 9.52
N VAL A 58 15.50 11.30 8.18
CA VAL A 58 15.00 10.18 7.41
C VAL A 58 16.17 9.33 6.91
N LEU A 59 16.24 8.08 7.32
CA LEU A 59 17.15 7.08 6.76
C LEU A 59 16.37 6.20 5.79
N ALA A 60 16.50 6.48 4.49
CA ALA A 60 15.81 5.74 3.43
C ALA A 60 16.72 4.68 2.83
N LEU A 61 16.24 3.43 2.76
CA LEU A 61 16.93 2.31 2.15
C LEU A 61 16.03 1.62 1.12
N ASP A 62 16.64 1.13 0.06
CA ASP A 62 15.99 0.46 -1.06
C ASP A 62 15.83 -1.04 -0.76
N ASP A 63 14.60 -1.51 -0.60
CA ASP A 63 14.28 -2.93 -0.40
C ASP A 63 14.11 -3.70 -1.71
N LYS A 64 14.16 -3.01 -2.87
CA LYS A 64 14.07 -3.57 -4.22
C LYS A 64 12.81 -4.42 -4.48
N ALA A 65 11.78 -4.28 -3.67
CA ALA A 65 10.60 -5.15 -3.67
C ALA A 65 10.95 -6.64 -3.45
N ASP A 66 12.11 -6.94 -2.87
CA ASP A 66 12.63 -8.28 -2.63
C ASP A 66 12.67 -8.61 -1.13
N ALA A 67 12.07 -9.73 -0.74
CA ALA A 67 11.94 -10.10 0.66
C ALA A 67 13.29 -10.37 1.36
N ALA A 68 14.29 -10.93 0.65
CA ALA A 68 15.60 -11.18 1.21
C ALA A 68 16.41 -9.88 1.39
N VAL A 69 16.31 -8.97 0.40
CA VAL A 69 16.88 -7.62 0.51
C VAL A 69 16.18 -6.86 1.64
N GLY A 70 14.86 -6.95 1.75
CA GLY A 70 14.09 -6.31 2.83
C GLY A 70 14.52 -6.73 4.23
N LYS A 71 14.85 -8.01 4.45
CA LYS A 71 15.44 -8.49 5.72
C LYS A 71 16.78 -7.82 6.01
N THR A 72 17.64 -7.73 5.01
CA THR A 72 18.94 -7.06 5.14
C THR A 72 18.76 -5.57 5.45
N VAL A 73 17.86 -4.91 4.75
CA VAL A 73 17.50 -3.50 4.98
C VAL A 73 16.94 -3.30 6.39
N ALA A 74 16.06 -4.19 6.86
CA ALA A 74 15.51 -4.12 8.21
C ALA A 74 16.62 -4.18 9.27
N GLN A 75 17.59 -5.10 9.11
CA GLN A 75 18.73 -5.19 10.04
C GLN A 75 19.59 -3.91 9.99
N GLN A 76 19.87 -3.38 8.79
CA GLN A 76 20.62 -2.13 8.64
C GLN A 76 19.94 -0.94 9.34
N LEU A 77 18.60 -0.83 9.24
CA LEU A 77 17.85 0.21 9.93
C LEU A 77 17.91 0.05 11.45
N VAL A 78 17.80 -1.19 11.95
CA VAL A 78 17.96 -1.50 13.37
C VAL A 78 19.35 -1.10 13.87
N ASP A 79 20.40 -1.50 13.17
CA ASP A 79 21.80 -1.22 13.52
C ASP A 79 22.10 0.30 13.46
N ALA A 80 21.42 1.04 12.59
CA ALA A 80 21.52 2.49 12.52
C ALA A 80 20.79 3.23 13.65
N GLY A 81 20.04 2.51 14.50
CA GLY A 81 19.34 3.06 15.67
C GLY A 81 18.09 3.86 15.31
N VAL A 82 17.32 3.44 14.28
CA VAL A 82 16.02 4.06 13.99
C VAL A 82 15.02 3.80 15.12
N VAL A 83 14.15 4.77 15.41
CA VAL A 83 13.16 4.66 16.49
C VAL A 83 11.81 4.12 16.02
N ALA A 84 11.53 4.21 14.72
CA ALA A 84 10.38 3.62 14.05
C ALA A 84 10.70 3.46 12.56
N VAL A 85 9.91 2.65 11.85
CA VAL A 85 10.05 2.42 10.41
C VAL A 85 8.71 2.66 9.71
N ILE A 86 8.72 3.42 8.61
CA ILE A 86 7.62 3.55 7.67
C ILE A 86 7.98 2.73 6.42
N GLY A 87 7.34 1.60 6.26
CA GLY A 87 7.63 0.60 5.23
C GLY A 87 7.01 -0.75 5.57
N ASN A 88 6.90 -1.64 4.64
CA ASN A 88 7.28 -1.62 3.23
C ASN A 88 6.03 -1.48 2.34
N LEU A 89 6.22 -1.31 1.05
CA LEU A 89 5.16 -1.40 0.04
C LEU A 89 4.72 -2.87 -0.15
N ASN A 90 5.67 -3.74 -0.43
CA ASN A 90 5.40 -5.13 -0.80
C ASN A 90 5.12 -6.00 0.43
N SER A 91 4.01 -6.75 0.38
CA SER A 91 3.55 -7.57 1.51
C SER A 91 4.57 -8.62 1.96
N GLY A 92 5.21 -9.31 1.01
CA GLY A 92 6.26 -10.28 1.32
C GLY A 92 7.46 -9.66 2.05
N VAL A 93 7.84 -8.44 1.67
CA VAL A 93 8.92 -7.68 2.30
C VAL A 93 8.54 -7.27 3.72
N SER A 94 7.34 -6.71 3.92
CA SER A 94 6.85 -6.32 5.25
C SER A 94 6.80 -7.50 6.22
N ILE A 95 6.32 -8.65 5.75
CA ILE A 95 6.18 -9.87 6.56
C ILE A 95 7.55 -10.40 6.99
N GLU A 96 8.52 -10.43 6.09
CA GLU A 96 9.88 -10.93 6.38
C GLU A 96 10.72 -9.95 7.24
N ALA A 97 10.45 -8.64 7.14
CA ALA A 97 11.11 -7.61 7.96
C ALA A 97 10.54 -7.52 9.40
N ALA A 98 9.25 -7.85 9.58
CA ALA A 98 8.53 -7.65 10.84
C ALA A 98 9.19 -8.30 12.08
N PRO A 99 9.70 -9.56 12.04
CA PRO A 99 10.37 -10.16 13.18
C PRO A 99 11.60 -9.38 13.64
N ILE A 100 12.35 -8.80 12.70
CA ILE A 100 13.60 -8.05 12.97
C ILE A 100 13.27 -6.77 13.77
N TYR A 101 12.24 -6.03 13.35
CA TYR A 101 11.79 -4.85 14.08
C TYR A 101 11.14 -5.21 15.42
N ALA A 102 10.39 -6.31 15.46
CA ALA A 102 9.72 -6.77 16.68
C ALA A 102 10.69 -7.11 17.80
N GLU A 103 11.82 -7.73 17.50
CA GLU A 103 12.88 -8.05 18.47
C GLU A 103 13.37 -6.81 19.23
N LYS A 104 13.38 -5.65 18.57
CA LYS A 104 13.84 -4.37 19.13
C LYS A 104 12.69 -3.48 19.63
N GLY A 105 11.44 -3.92 19.46
CA GLY A 105 10.26 -3.13 19.82
C GLY A 105 10.03 -1.92 18.89
N ILE A 106 10.60 -1.94 17.69
CA ILE A 106 10.50 -0.87 16.70
C ILE A 106 9.18 -1.00 15.92
N ALA A 107 8.35 0.02 15.95
CA ALA A 107 7.10 0.06 15.20
C ALA A 107 7.38 0.06 13.69
N GLN A 108 6.72 -0.84 12.95
CA GLN A 108 6.69 -0.91 11.50
C GLN A 108 5.31 -0.48 11.00
N LEU A 109 5.23 0.68 10.36
CA LEU A 109 4.01 1.23 9.77
C LEU A 109 4.03 0.97 8.27
N ALA A 110 3.25 -0.03 7.81
CA ALA A 110 3.31 -0.53 6.43
C ALA A 110 2.04 -0.24 5.64
N ILE A 111 2.21 0.11 4.35
CA ILE A 111 1.10 0.25 3.41
C ILE A 111 0.74 -1.08 2.74
N SER A 112 1.54 -2.11 2.92
CA SER A 112 1.29 -3.46 2.41
C SER A 112 -0.04 -4.03 2.92
N THR A 113 -0.72 -4.80 2.10
CA THR A 113 -2.15 -5.10 2.26
C THR A 113 -2.46 -6.55 2.66
N ASN A 114 -1.50 -7.49 2.52
CA ASN A 114 -1.76 -8.88 2.85
C ASN A 114 -2.08 -9.06 4.36
N PRO A 115 -3.20 -9.72 4.72
CA PRO A 115 -3.63 -9.88 6.12
C PRO A 115 -2.59 -10.53 7.02
N LYS A 116 -1.73 -11.40 6.49
CA LYS A 116 -0.70 -12.09 7.25
C LYS A 116 0.23 -11.14 8.02
N PHE A 117 0.47 -9.93 7.52
CA PHE A 117 1.36 -8.96 8.15
C PHE A 117 0.96 -8.66 9.61
N THR A 118 -0.31 -8.40 9.87
CA THR A 118 -0.83 -8.11 11.23
C THR A 118 -1.21 -9.38 12.00
N GLN A 119 -1.34 -10.52 11.31
CA GLN A 119 -1.59 -11.83 11.92
C GLN A 119 -0.31 -12.52 12.45
N LEU A 120 0.87 -11.91 12.27
CA LEU A 120 2.13 -12.43 12.84
C LEU A 120 2.16 -12.39 14.37
N GLY A 121 1.27 -11.63 15.00
CA GLY A 121 1.17 -11.53 16.46
C GLY A 121 2.19 -10.56 17.09
N PHE A 122 2.90 -9.76 16.30
CA PHE A 122 3.83 -8.76 16.83
C PHE A 122 3.11 -7.47 17.21
N ALA A 123 3.39 -6.95 18.40
CA ALA A 123 2.87 -5.65 18.85
C ALA A 123 3.40 -4.47 18.01
N THR A 124 4.41 -4.66 17.20
CA THR A 124 5.11 -3.65 16.42
C THR A 124 4.55 -3.45 15.01
N THR A 125 3.62 -4.30 14.53
CA THR A 125 3.05 -4.19 13.19
C THR A 125 1.83 -3.28 13.16
N PHE A 126 1.82 -2.30 12.24
CA PHE A 126 0.74 -1.33 12.05
C PHE A 126 0.47 -1.15 10.57
N ARG A 127 -0.75 -1.48 10.11
CA ARG A 127 -1.17 -1.28 8.73
C ARG A 127 -1.74 0.12 8.54
N LEU A 128 -1.39 0.79 7.45
CA LEU A 128 -1.84 2.17 7.19
C LEU A 128 -3.18 2.25 6.44
N VAL A 129 -3.60 1.17 5.80
CA VAL A 129 -4.77 1.11 4.89
C VAL A 129 -5.62 -0.12 5.19
N ALA A 130 -6.71 -0.36 4.44
CA ALA A 130 -7.45 -1.61 4.53
C ALA A 130 -6.62 -2.80 4.00
N ASN A 131 -6.95 -4.01 4.44
CA ASN A 131 -6.26 -5.23 4.00
C ASN A 131 -6.93 -5.89 2.79
N ASP A 132 -6.26 -6.90 2.23
CA ASP A 132 -6.70 -7.64 1.05
C ASP A 132 -7.97 -8.46 1.27
N SER A 133 -8.35 -8.77 2.52
CA SER A 133 -9.63 -9.43 2.78
C SER A 133 -10.81 -8.51 2.45
N LEU A 134 -10.70 -7.22 2.76
CA LEU A 134 -11.70 -6.23 2.37
C LEU A 134 -11.61 -5.92 0.86
N GLN A 135 -10.40 -5.88 0.30
CA GLN A 135 -10.20 -5.66 -1.13
C GLN A 135 -10.79 -6.80 -1.97
N ALA A 136 -10.59 -8.06 -1.59
CA ALA A 136 -11.20 -9.22 -2.24
C ALA A 136 -12.74 -9.17 -2.20
N LYS A 137 -13.32 -8.79 -1.04
CA LYS A 137 -14.78 -8.59 -0.92
C LYS A 137 -15.27 -7.49 -1.86
N ALA A 138 -14.52 -6.40 -2.01
CA ALA A 138 -14.84 -5.32 -2.94
C ALA A 138 -14.87 -5.82 -4.39
N ILE A 139 -13.85 -6.58 -4.79
CA ILE A 139 -13.77 -7.21 -6.13
C ILE A 139 -14.98 -8.10 -6.38
N GLY A 140 -15.29 -9.02 -5.45
CA GLY A 140 -16.42 -9.93 -5.60
C GLY A 140 -17.77 -9.23 -5.65
N SER A 141 -18.00 -8.25 -4.78
CA SER A 141 -19.22 -7.45 -4.76
C SER A 141 -19.40 -6.64 -6.05
N PHE A 142 -18.33 -6.00 -6.52
CA PHE A 142 -18.36 -5.25 -7.78
C PHE A 142 -18.63 -6.17 -8.98
N ALA A 143 -17.94 -7.32 -9.05
CA ALA A 143 -18.16 -8.30 -10.09
C ALA A 143 -19.59 -8.86 -10.10
N ALA A 144 -20.19 -9.05 -8.91
CA ALA A 144 -21.57 -9.54 -8.78
C ALA A 144 -22.62 -8.53 -9.24
N ASN A 145 -22.46 -7.27 -8.83
CA ASN A 145 -23.51 -6.26 -8.90
C ASN A 145 -23.35 -5.27 -10.06
N GLN A 146 -22.13 -5.10 -10.58
CA GLN A 146 -21.83 -4.08 -11.60
C GLN A 146 -21.41 -4.68 -12.94
N LEU A 147 -21.00 -5.97 -12.97
CA LEU A 147 -20.57 -6.63 -14.21
C LEU A 147 -21.55 -7.72 -14.61
N SER A 148 -22.13 -7.60 -15.81
CA SER A 148 -23.05 -8.60 -16.37
C SER A 148 -22.35 -9.92 -16.75
N ALA A 149 -21.03 -9.98 -16.62
CA ALA A 149 -20.20 -11.12 -16.99
C ALA A 149 -20.48 -12.36 -16.13
N THR A 150 -20.30 -13.53 -16.74
CA THR A 150 -20.44 -14.84 -16.09
C THR A 150 -19.13 -15.62 -16.02
N ARG A 151 -18.21 -15.42 -17.00
CA ARG A 151 -16.96 -16.18 -17.14
C ARG A 151 -15.76 -15.31 -16.79
N PHE A 152 -15.07 -15.71 -15.75
CA PHE A 152 -13.94 -14.97 -15.16
C PHE A 152 -12.65 -15.77 -15.28
N ALA A 153 -11.52 -15.07 -15.45
CA ALA A 153 -10.20 -15.58 -15.15
C ALA A 153 -9.66 -14.84 -13.92
N VAL A 154 -8.85 -15.52 -13.11
CA VAL A 154 -8.10 -14.90 -12.01
C VAL A 154 -6.62 -15.21 -12.20
N VAL A 155 -5.80 -14.16 -12.31
CA VAL A 155 -4.37 -14.26 -12.60
C VAL A 155 -3.58 -13.41 -11.59
N ASP A 156 -2.49 -13.96 -11.06
CA ASP A 156 -1.61 -13.27 -10.13
C ASP A 156 -0.13 -13.38 -10.52
N ASP A 157 0.73 -12.59 -9.86
CA ASP A 157 2.17 -12.51 -10.09
C ASP A 157 3.01 -13.46 -9.19
N GLY A 158 2.35 -14.37 -8.46
CA GLY A 158 2.99 -15.34 -7.57
C GLY A 158 3.58 -14.76 -6.28
N THR A 159 3.61 -13.44 -6.11
CA THR A 159 4.07 -12.80 -4.88
C THR A 159 3.11 -13.07 -3.70
N THR A 160 3.57 -12.83 -2.49
CA THR A 160 2.73 -12.95 -1.29
C THR A 160 1.47 -12.06 -1.38
N TYR A 161 1.60 -10.84 -1.93
CA TYR A 161 0.47 -9.96 -2.21
C TYR A 161 -0.41 -10.54 -3.32
N GLY A 162 0.15 -10.74 -4.51
CA GLY A 162 -0.60 -11.09 -5.69
C GLY A 162 -1.36 -12.41 -5.54
N LYS A 163 -0.69 -13.45 -5.03
CA LYS A 163 -1.33 -14.74 -4.76
C LYS A 163 -2.42 -14.63 -3.69
N GLY A 164 -2.15 -13.91 -2.60
CA GLY A 164 -3.11 -13.76 -1.49
C GLY A 164 -4.39 -13.07 -1.92
N LEU A 165 -4.28 -11.93 -2.60
CA LEU A 165 -5.44 -11.20 -3.12
C LEU A 165 -6.14 -11.97 -4.25
N GLY A 166 -5.38 -12.63 -5.14
CA GLY A 166 -5.92 -13.44 -6.23
C GLY A 166 -6.76 -14.63 -5.71
N ASP A 167 -6.25 -15.34 -4.70
CA ASP A 167 -6.99 -16.45 -4.07
C ASP A 167 -8.26 -15.91 -3.38
N GLY A 168 -8.16 -14.82 -2.63
CA GLY A 168 -9.32 -14.17 -2.00
C GLY A 168 -10.37 -13.71 -3.02
N ALA A 169 -9.94 -13.10 -4.13
CA ALA A 169 -10.84 -12.67 -5.20
C ALA A 169 -11.56 -13.88 -5.85
N ALA A 170 -10.83 -14.96 -6.13
CA ALA A 170 -11.41 -16.18 -6.69
C ALA A 170 -12.48 -16.79 -5.74
N GLU A 171 -12.22 -16.79 -4.44
CA GLU A 171 -13.20 -17.23 -3.44
C GLU A 171 -14.44 -16.33 -3.44
N GLN A 172 -14.28 -15.00 -3.45
CA GLN A 172 -15.41 -14.08 -3.48
C GLN A 172 -16.24 -14.18 -4.77
N LEU A 173 -15.60 -14.40 -5.92
CA LEU A 173 -16.29 -14.67 -7.18
C LEU A 173 -17.12 -15.95 -7.09
N LYS A 174 -16.58 -17.03 -6.50
CA LYS A 174 -17.31 -18.28 -6.27
C LYS A 174 -18.52 -18.07 -5.36
N LEU A 175 -18.37 -17.32 -4.27
CA LEU A 175 -19.47 -16.95 -3.37
C LEU A 175 -20.55 -16.15 -4.11
N ALA A 176 -20.16 -15.29 -5.05
CA ALA A 176 -21.04 -14.53 -5.93
C ALA A 176 -21.61 -15.34 -7.09
N LYS A 177 -21.38 -16.67 -7.13
CA LYS A 177 -21.83 -17.60 -8.19
C LYS A 177 -21.31 -17.22 -9.60
N LYS A 178 -20.13 -16.60 -9.68
CA LYS A 178 -19.42 -16.33 -10.93
C LYS A 178 -18.48 -17.50 -11.26
N GLU A 179 -18.41 -17.88 -12.52
CA GLU A 179 -17.57 -19.01 -12.96
C GLU A 179 -16.12 -18.56 -13.17
N VAL A 180 -15.19 -19.05 -12.35
CA VAL A 180 -13.74 -18.84 -12.56
C VAL A 180 -13.22 -20.00 -13.41
N VAL A 181 -13.09 -19.77 -14.73
CA VAL A 181 -12.68 -20.79 -15.70
C VAL A 181 -11.17 -20.94 -15.82
N ILE A 182 -10.40 -19.92 -15.38
CA ILE A 182 -8.93 -19.93 -15.35
C ILE A 182 -8.49 -19.38 -14.01
N ARG A 183 -7.61 -20.12 -13.30
CA ARG A 183 -6.84 -19.65 -12.14
C ARG A 183 -5.37 -19.94 -12.42
N GLN A 184 -4.55 -18.90 -12.57
CA GLN A 184 -3.14 -19.07 -12.95
C GLN A 184 -2.26 -18.07 -12.23
N SER A 185 -1.10 -18.53 -11.72
CA SER A 185 -0.04 -17.69 -11.16
C SER A 185 1.12 -17.60 -12.15
N PHE A 186 1.74 -16.45 -12.23
CA PHE A 186 2.96 -16.20 -13.00
C PHE A 186 4.10 -15.83 -12.07
N ASP A 187 5.30 -15.81 -12.58
CA ASP A 187 6.43 -15.18 -11.91
C ASP A 187 6.30 -13.65 -12.01
N ASN A 188 6.71 -12.94 -10.97
CA ASN A 188 6.61 -11.47 -10.92
C ASN A 188 7.49 -10.74 -11.95
N LYS A 189 8.33 -11.46 -12.69
CA LYS A 189 9.14 -10.95 -13.81
C LYS A 189 8.58 -11.36 -15.18
N THR A 190 7.48 -12.07 -15.22
CA THR A 190 6.86 -12.51 -16.49
C THR A 190 6.34 -11.30 -17.27
N LEU A 191 6.75 -11.19 -18.53
CA LEU A 191 6.32 -10.15 -19.47
C LEU A 191 5.75 -10.72 -20.79
N VAL A 192 5.71 -12.05 -20.94
CA VAL A 192 5.19 -12.75 -22.12
C VAL A 192 3.92 -13.49 -21.75
N PHE A 193 2.81 -13.19 -22.41
CA PHE A 193 1.48 -13.67 -22.06
C PHE A 193 0.70 -14.30 -23.22
N ASP A 194 1.37 -14.64 -24.34
CA ASP A 194 0.69 -15.16 -25.53
C ASP A 194 -0.11 -16.43 -25.23
N GLU A 195 0.43 -17.35 -24.42
CA GLU A 195 -0.30 -18.56 -23.99
C GLU A 195 -1.52 -18.24 -23.12
N LEU A 196 -1.39 -17.29 -22.18
CA LEU A 196 -2.51 -16.85 -21.38
C LEU A 196 -3.61 -16.26 -22.26
N VAL A 197 -3.25 -15.38 -23.17
CA VAL A 197 -4.20 -14.73 -24.09
C VAL A 197 -4.93 -15.75 -24.95
N ALA A 198 -4.22 -16.76 -25.47
CA ALA A 198 -4.84 -17.86 -26.21
C ALA A 198 -5.88 -18.62 -25.34
N LYS A 199 -5.54 -18.92 -24.08
CA LYS A 199 -6.47 -19.58 -23.12
C LYS A 199 -7.67 -18.69 -22.80
N LEU A 200 -7.46 -17.37 -22.55
CA LEU A 200 -8.55 -16.43 -22.30
C LEU A 200 -9.56 -16.40 -23.45
N LYS A 201 -9.06 -16.33 -24.68
CA LYS A 201 -9.89 -16.33 -25.89
C LYS A 201 -10.61 -17.66 -26.08
N GLN A 202 -9.92 -18.79 -25.97
CA GLN A 202 -10.50 -20.13 -26.08
C GLN A 202 -11.60 -20.39 -25.05
N SER A 203 -11.41 -19.90 -23.81
CA SER A 203 -12.36 -20.05 -22.71
C SER A 203 -13.44 -18.99 -22.69
N ASN A 204 -13.49 -18.08 -23.68
CA ASN A 204 -14.46 -16.97 -23.76
C ASN A 204 -14.53 -16.16 -22.44
N VAL A 205 -13.38 -15.78 -21.88
CA VAL A 205 -13.31 -15.01 -20.63
C VAL A 205 -13.79 -13.59 -20.87
N GLU A 206 -14.79 -13.17 -20.13
CA GLU A 206 -15.39 -11.83 -20.24
C GLU A 206 -14.70 -10.81 -19.32
N VAL A 207 -14.18 -11.28 -18.17
CA VAL A 207 -13.48 -10.46 -17.19
C VAL A 207 -12.22 -11.16 -16.71
N LEU A 208 -11.08 -10.48 -16.82
CA LEU A 208 -9.83 -10.86 -16.19
C LEU A 208 -9.70 -10.13 -14.86
N VAL A 209 -9.81 -10.85 -13.75
CA VAL A 209 -9.42 -10.36 -12.44
C VAL A 209 -7.92 -10.60 -12.25
N THR A 210 -7.18 -9.58 -11.86
CA THR A 210 -5.72 -9.70 -11.80
C THR A 210 -5.09 -8.92 -10.66
N THR A 211 -3.99 -9.45 -10.16
CA THR A 211 -3.09 -8.81 -9.20
C THR A 211 -1.69 -8.58 -9.78
N LEU A 212 -1.57 -8.72 -11.12
CA LEU A 212 -0.38 -8.29 -11.85
C LEU A 212 -0.18 -6.78 -11.68
N ASN A 213 1.07 -6.35 -11.67
CA ASN A 213 1.41 -4.94 -11.67
C ASN A 213 1.22 -4.32 -13.06
N ASP A 214 1.17 -3.00 -13.14
CA ASP A 214 0.97 -2.27 -14.40
C ASP A 214 2.03 -2.60 -15.46
N PHE A 215 3.31 -2.72 -15.07
CA PHE A 215 4.41 -3.07 -15.98
C PHE A 215 4.26 -4.47 -16.61
N GLN A 216 3.52 -5.40 -15.96
CA GLN A 216 3.15 -6.70 -16.50
C GLN A 216 1.87 -6.63 -17.34
N MET A 217 0.93 -5.79 -16.92
CA MET A 217 -0.35 -5.64 -17.61
C MET A 217 -0.24 -4.96 -18.97
N LEU A 218 0.69 -4.02 -19.13
CA LEU A 218 0.89 -3.35 -20.43
C LEU A 218 1.26 -4.34 -21.54
N PRO A 219 2.27 -5.24 -21.40
CA PRO A 219 2.53 -6.26 -22.42
C PRO A 219 1.38 -7.28 -22.57
N LEU A 220 0.63 -7.59 -21.50
CA LEU A 220 -0.56 -8.45 -21.61
C LEU A 220 -1.64 -7.79 -22.48
N ILE A 221 -1.90 -6.50 -22.32
CA ILE A 221 -2.87 -5.75 -23.15
C ILE A 221 -2.40 -5.70 -24.61
N GLU A 222 -1.12 -5.51 -24.87
CA GLU A 222 -0.60 -5.57 -26.24
C GLU A 222 -0.76 -6.97 -26.85
N ALA A 223 -0.60 -8.05 -26.08
CA ALA A 223 -0.87 -9.40 -26.55
C ALA A 223 -2.37 -9.63 -26.84
N LEU A 224 -3.29 -9.08 -26.02
CA LEU A 224 -4.74 -9.10 -26.29
C LEU A 224 -5.09 -8.36 -27.59
N LYS A 225 -4.46 -7.22 -27.86
CA LYS A 225 -4.64 -6.45 -29.11
C LYS A 225 -4.22 -7.24 -30.35
N LYS A 226 -3.05 -7.91 -30.30
CA LYS A 226 -2.53 -8.71 -31.42
C LYS A 226 -3.51 -9.80 -31.90
N VAL A 227 -4.31 -10.37 -30.99
CA VAL A 227 -5.28 -11.42 -31.32
C VAL A 227 -6.72 -10.89 -31.41
N GLU A 228 -6.88 -9.58 -31.39
CA GLU A 228 -8.19 -8.89 -31.47
C GLU A 228 -9.17 -9.35 -30.36
N TYR A 229 -8.66 -9.56 -29.13
CA TYR A 229 -9.45 -9.96 -27.97
C TYR A 229 -9.55 -8.85 -26.93
N THR A 230 -9.99 -7.67 -27.36
CA THR A 230 -10.08 -6.47 -26.53
C THR A 230 -11.46 -6.24 -25.90
N GLN A 231 -12.46 -7.05 -26.28
CA GLN A 231 -13.81 -7.04 -25.68
C GLN A 231 -13.84 -7.73 -24.28
N ILE A 232 -12.73 -7.72 -23.58
CA ILE A 232 -12.55 -8.20 -22.22
C ILE A 232 -12.48 -7.01 -21.26
N SER A 233 -13.06 -7.14 -20.07
CA SER A 233 -12.87 -6.19 -18.98
C SER A 233 -11.72 -6.66 -18.07
N ILE A 234 -10.98 -5.72 -17.53
CA ILE A 234 -9.93 -5.98 -16.53
C ILE A 234 -10.37 -5.39 -15.18
N LEU A 235 -10.27 -6.19 -14.13
CA LEU A 235 -10.56 -5.80 -12.75
C LEU A 235 -9.33 -6.13 -11.89
N GLY A 236 -8.55 -5.11 -11.53
CA GLY A 236 -7.28 -5.27 -10.82
C GLY A 236 -7.31 -4.93 -9.35
N GLY A 237 -6.18 -5.21 -8.69
CA GLY A 237 -5.86 -4.70 -7.37
C GLY A 237 -5.33 -3.26 -7.40
N ASP A 238 -4.84 -2.79 -6.28
CA ASP A 238 -4.38 -1.40 -6.10
C ASP A 238 -3.16 -1.04 -6.94
N THR A 239 -2.27 -2.00 -7.20
CA THR A 239 -1.08 -1.79 -8.04
C THR A 239 -1.41 -1.57 -9.52
N LEU A 240 -2.67 -1.80 -9.92
CA LEU A 240 -3.15 -1.51 -11.26
C LEU A 240 -3.66 -0.07 -11.40
N LYS A 241 -3.99 0.60 -10.29
CA LYS A 241 -4.49 1.97 -10.29
C LYS A 241 -3.36 2.98 -10.51
N THR A 242 -2.78 2.99 -11.70
CA THR A 242 -1.67 3.86 -12.10
C THR A 242 -2.00 4.72 -13.31
N THR A 243 -1.23 5.79 -13.52
CA THR A 243 -1.35 6.65 -14.71
C THR A 243 -0.99 5.89 -16.01
N ALA A 244 -0.06 4.91 -15.92
CA ALA A 244 0.32 4.09 -17.05
C ALA A 244 -0.86 3.28 -17.59
N MET A 245 -1.66 2.71 -16.72
CA MET A 245 -2.85 1.94 -17.08
C MET A 245 -3.96 2.78 -17.71
N LEU A 246 -4.10 4.05 -17.32
CA LEU A 246 -5.07 4.95 -17.95
C LEU A 246 -4.84 5.11 -19.45
N LYS A 247 -3.58 5.14 -19.88
CA LYS A 247 -3.23 5.24 -21.33
C LYS A 247 -3.61 3.99 -22.12
N ALA A 248 -3.69 2.84 -21.46
CA ALA A 248 -4.05 1.56 -22.07
C ALA A 248 -5.56 1.25 -21.98
N SER A 249 -6.34 2.06 -21.25
CA SER A 249 -7.76 1.78 -20.99
C SER A 249 -8.66 1.83 -22.22
N ASP A 250 -8.35 2.69 -23.20
CA ASP A 250 -9.23 2.98 -24.35
C ASP A 250 -9.42 1.78 -25.29
N VAL A 251 -8.54 0.78 -25.21
CA VAL A 251 -8.62 -0.42 -26.06
C VAL A 251 -9.41 -1.56 -25.43
N LEU A 252 -9.79 -1.45 -24.16
CA LEU A 252 -10.48 -2.48 -23.39
C LEU A 252 -11.99 -2.19 -23.30
N LYS A 253 -12.79 -3.23 -23.14
CA LYS A 253 -14.22 -3.08 -22.81
C LYS A 253 -14.43 -2.32 -21.50
N GLY A 254 -13.56 -2.51 -20.52
CA GLY A 254 -13.55 -1.81 -19.26
C GLY A 254 -12.29 -2.08 -18.47
N LEU A 255 -11.84 -1.08 -17.72
CA LEU A 255 -10.70 -1.20 -16.81
C LEU A 255 -11.11 -0.68 -15.43
N TYR A 256 -11.00 -1.54 -14.44
CA TYR A 256 -11.40 -1.29 -13.06
C TYR A 256 -10.28 -1.66 -12.09
N ALA A 257 -10.24 -0.98 -10.95
CA ALA A 257 -9.32 -1.32 -9.87
C ALA A 257 -10.01 -1.23 -8.51
N ALA A 258 -9.79 -2.24 -7.67
CA ALA A 258 -10.06 -2.16 -6.23
C ALA A 258 -8.81 -1.61 -5.55
N SER A 259 -8.94 -0.59 -4.69
CA SER A 259 -7.78 -0.02 -4.03
C SER A 259 -8.09 0.40 -2.59
N PRO A 260 -7.30 -0.04 -1.60
CA PRO A 260 -7.33 0.50 -0.25
C PRO A 260 -6.61 1.87 -0.18
N ILE A 261 -5.97 2.29 -1.27
CA ILE A 261 -5.32 3.58 -1.42
C ILE A 261 -6.31 4.51 -2.13
N LEU A 262 -7.11 5.25 -1.37
CA LEU A 262 -7.97 6.30 -1.94
C LEU A 262 -7.11 7.48 -2.40
N ASP A 263 -7.54 8.20 -3.42
CA ASP A 263 -6.81 9.39 -3.87
C ASP A 263 -6.85 10.49 -2.79
N ALA A 264 -5.79 11.27 -2.67
CA ALA A 264 -5.73 12.34 -1.67
C ALA A 264 -6.91 13.32 -1.81
N GLY A 265 -7.36 13.59 -3.04
CA GLY A 265 -8.52 14.44 -3.32
C GLY A 265 -9.86 13.94 -2.77
N GLU A 266 -9.97 12.67 -2.37
CA GLU A 266 -11.16 12.08 -1.75
C GLU A 266 -11.32 12.48 -0.26
N PHE A 267 -10.29 13.10 0.32
CA PHE A 267 -10.27 13.55 1.71
C PHE A 267 -10.44 15.07 1.80
N THR A 268 -11.08 15.54 2.87
CA THR A 268 -11.38 16.96 3.09
C THR A 268 -10.14 17.87 2.97
N ASN A 269 -9.02 17.43 3.49
CA ASN A 269 -7.77 18.22 3.48
C ASN A 269 -6.80 17.77 2.36
N GLY A 270 -7.23 16.90 1.45
CA GLY A 270 -6.40 16.34 0.41
C GLY A 270 -5.78 17.38 -0.51
N ASN A 271 -6.54 18.41 -0.89
CA ASN A 271 -6.04 19.49 -1.75
C ASN A 271 -4.89 20.29 -1.11
N VAL A 272 -4.86 20.39 0.22
CA VAL A 272 -3.75 21.05 0.94
C VAL A 272 -2.48 20.22 0.79
N PHE A 273 -2.58 18.90 0.99
CA PHE A 273 -1.47 17.98 0.76
C PHE A 273 -0.98 18.02 -0.69
N LEU A 274 -1.90 17.92 -1.66
CA LEU A 274 -1.57 17.95 -3.10
C LEU A 274 -0.80 19.23 -3.47
N SER A 275 -1.22 20.38 -2.95
CA SER A 275 -0.55 21.66 -3.18
C SER A 275 0.86 21.69 -2.59
N LYS A 276 1.03 21.19 -1.35
CA LYS A 276 2.34 21.10 -0.69
C LYS A 276 3.27 20.12 -1.43
N TYR A 277 2.74 18.96 -1.83
CA TYR A 277 3.49 17.95 -2.55
C TYR A 277 3.97 18.47 -3.91
N GLN A 278 3.08 19.10 -4.67
CA GLN A 278 3.42 19.75 -5.95
C GLN A 278 4.46 20.86 -5.78
N ALA A 279 4.36 21.65 -4.71
CA ALA A 279 5.35 22.70 -4.42
C ALA A 279 6.73 22.12 -4.12
N ALA A 280 6.79 21.00 -3.36
CA ALA A 280 8.03 20.36 -2.95
C ALA A 280 8.70 19.56 -4.07
N TYR A 281 7.93 18.79 -4.83
CA TYR A 281 8.47 17.78 -5.77
C TYR A 281 8.21 18.08 -7.24
N LYS A 282 7.42 19.11 -7.58
CA LYS A 282 7.07 19.51 -8.95
C LYS A 282 6.34 18.42 -9.75
N MET A 283 5.67 17.52 -9.04
CA MET A 283 4.91 16.39 -9.59
C MET A 283 3.72 16.06 -8.68
N ALA A 284 2.71 15.40 -9.24
CA ALA A 284 1.62 14.83 -8.45
C ALA A 284 2.07 13.56 -7.71
N PRO A 285 1.44 13.21 -6.57
CA PRO A 285 1.63 11.90 -5.94
C PRO A 285 1.28 10.77 -6.91
N ALA A 286 2.07 9.69 -6.89
CA ALA A 286 1.88 8.55 -7.78
C ALA A 286 1.03 7.44 -7.18
N TYR A 287 0.95 7.35 -5.84
CA TYR A 287 0.33 6.21 -5.16
C TYR A 287 -0.28 6.61 -3.79
N GLY A 288 0.46 6.42 -2.71
CA GLY A 288 -0.04 6.54 -1.34
C GLY A 288 0.79 7.45 -0.43
N GLY A 289 1.54 8.41 -1.01
CA GLY A 289 2.41 9.32 -0.27
C GLY A 289 1.69 10.10 0.85
N HIS A 290 0.40 10.37 0.71
CA HIS A 290 -0.39 11.01 1.75
C HIS A 290 -0.61 10.11 2.98
N TYR A 291 -0.68 8.79 2.82
CA TYR A 291 -0.78 7.87 3.97
C TYR A 291 0.54 7.82 4.76
N THR A 292 1.68 7.84 4.08
CA THR A 292 2.99 7.89 4.75
C THR A 292 3.29 9.26 5.34
N TYR A 293 2.82 10.34 4.72
CA TYR A 293 2.83 11.67 5.30
C TYR A 293 2.03 11.71 6.61
N ASP A 294 0.81 11.21 6.60
CA ASP A 294 -0.05 11.11 7.78
C ASP A 294 0.56 10.23 8.86
N SER A 295 1.11 9.07 8.49
CA SER A 295 1.73 8.14 9.44
C SER A 295 2.90 8.78 10.20
N MET A 296 3.68 9.65 9.54
CA MET A 296 4.75 10.38 10.19
C MET A 296 4.23 11.43 11.20
N HIS A 297 3.12 12.12 10.88
CA HIS A 297 2.46 13.03 11.82
C HIS A 297 1.89 12.29 13.03
N VAL A 298 1.29 11.11 12.82
CA VAL A 298 0.80 10.24 13.91
C VAL A 298 1.95 9.74 14.79
N LEU A 299 3.09 9.34 14.18
CA LEU A 299 4.31 8.98 14.93
C LEU A 299 4.81 10.15 15.80
N ALA A 300 4.88 11.36 15.25
CA ALA A 300 5.27 12.54 16.00
C ALA A 300 4.28 12.82 17.15
N GLY A 301 3.00 12.63 16.93
CA GLY A 301 1.96 12.69 17.95
C GLY A 301 2.16 11.66 19.06
N ALA A 302 2.48 10.40 18.69
CA ALA A 302 2.77 9.34 19.63
C ALA A 302 4.01 9.64 20.51
N MET A 303 5.08 10.16 19.91
CA MET A 303 6.29 10.58 20.66
C MET A 303 5.99 11.71 21.65
N ARG A 304 5.17 12.71 21.25
CA ARG A 304 4.75 13.80 22.15
C ARG A 304 3.94 13.27 23.32
N GLN A 305 2.98 12.39 23.09
CA GLN A 305 2.10 11.82 24.13
C GLN A 305 2.85 10.84 25.04
N ALA A 306 3.68 9.97 24.47
CA ALA A 306 4.56 9.07 25.24
C ALA A 306 5.64 9.84 26.03
N LYS A 307 5.88 11.11 25.71
CA LYS A 307 6.99 11.91 26.22
C LYS A 307 8.32 11.18 26.06
N SER A 308 8.49 10.44 24.96
CA SER A 308 9.62 9.55 24.73
C SER A 308 9.89 9.33 23.26
N VAL A 309 11.13 9.05 22.92
CA VAL A 309 11.58 8.56 21.62
C VAL A 309 12.07 7.11 21.68
N ASP A 310 11.85 6.45 22.80
CA ASP A 310 12.13 5.03 22.97
C ASP A 310 11.19 4.20 22.08
N PRO A 311 11.71 3.27 21.24
CA PRO A 311 10.90 2.49 20.30
C PRO A 311 9.73 1.74 20.94
N LYS A 312 9.94 1.14 22.12
CA LYS A 312 8.89 0.37 22.81
C LYS A 312 7.77 1.28 23.30
N LYS A 313 8.11 2.45 23.86
CA LYS A 313 7.12 3.44 24.34
C LYS A 313 6.35 4.06 23.17
N ILE A 314 7.00 4.28 22.03
CA ILE A 314 6.32 4.71 20.78
C ILE A 314 5.33 3.63 20.33
N THR A 315 5.77 2.38 20.27
CA THR A 315 4.93 1.24 19.87
C THR A 315 3.72 1.08 20.80
N GLU A 316 3.91 1.14 22.12
CA GLU A 316 2.84 1.09 23.11
C GLU A 316 1.85 2.25 22.94
N MET A 317 2.33 3.47 22.69
CA MET A 317 1.48 4.63 22.44
C MET A 317 0.68 4.49 21.15
N LEU A 318 1.28 4.00 20.06
CA LEU A 318 0.59 3.76 18.80
C LEU A 318 -0.57 2.76 18.94
N ARG A 319 -0.48 1.79 19.86
CA ARG A 319 -1.57 0.83 20.15
C ARG A 319 -2.79 1.47 20.81
N THR A 320 -2.66 2.61 21.42
CA THR A 320 -3.72 3.26 22.19
C THR A 320 -4.18 4.58 21.61
N ILE A 321 -3.35 5.20 20.74
CA ILE A 321 -3.62 6.52 20.18
C ILE A 321 -4.79 6.47 19.17
N ASP A 322 -5.61 7.52 19.18
CA ASP A 322 -6.43 7.93 18.05
C ASP A 322 -5.70 9.11 17.42
N GLY A 323 -4.82 8.79 16.49
CA GLY A 323 -3.81 9.72 15.99
C GLY A 323 -4.38 10.63 14.91
N TYR A 324 -4.30 11.94 15.13
CA TYR A 324 -4.67 12.92 14.10
C TYR A 324 -3.76 12.77 12.87
N ALA A 325 -4.41 12.52 11.74
CA ALA A 325 -3.80 12.38 10.42
C ALA A 325 -4.26 13.56 9.54
N PRO A 326 -3.34 14.44 9.13
CA PRO A 326 -3.70 15.71 8.47
C PRO A 326 -4.54 15.57 7.20
N VAL A 327 -4.37 14.50 6.44
CA VAL A 327 -5.10 14.26 5.18
C VAL A 327 -6.29 13.33 5.41
N THR A 328 -6.05 12.14 5.97
CA THR A 328 -7.07 11.09 6.11
C THR A 328 -7.98 11.28 7.33
N GLY A 329 -7.65 12.22 8.21
CA GLY A 329 -8.40 12.58 9.41
C GLY A 329 -7.92 11.88 10.67
N SER A 330 -7.81 10.56 10.68
CA SER A 330 -7.35 9.79 11.84
C SER A 330 -6.76 8.44 11.45
N MET A 331 -5.79 8.00 12.25
CA MET A 331 -5.27 6.63 12.22
C MET A 331 -5.42 6.00 13.60
N LYS A 332 -6.09 4.88 13.65
CA LYS A 332 -6.30 4.08 14.85
C LYS A 332 -6.23 2.61 14.50
N TRP A 333 -5.55 1.85 15.34
CA TRP A 333 -5.36 0.42 15.13
C TRP A 333 -6.15 -0.40 16.15
N ASP A 334 -6.56 -1.58 15.73
CA ASP A 334 -7.08 -2.59 16.65
C ASP A 334 -5.94 -3.34 17.37
N ALA A 335 -6.30 -4.33 18.17
CA ALA A 335 -5.33 -5.13 18.94
C ALA A 335 -4.31 -5.89 18.06
N THR A 336 -4.65 -6.16 16.81
CA THR A 336 -3.75 -6.85 15.86
C THR A 336 -2.85 -5.89 15.07
N GLY A 337 -3.19 -4.59 15.01
CA GLY A 337 -2.51 -3.59 14.20
C GLY A 337 -3.18 -3.31 12.85
N GLU A 338 -4.41 -3.75 12.68
CA GLU A 338 -5.22 -3.38 11.52
C GLU A 338 -5.77 -1.96 11.67
N GLN A 339 -5.75 -1.18 10.58
CA GLN A 339 -6.32 0.16 10.54
C GLN A 339 -7.85 0.11 10.64
N ARG A 340 -8.40 0.72 11.69
CA ARG A 340 -9.86 0.70 11.95
C ARG A 340 -10.69 1.47 10.95
N TYR A 341 -10.10 2.48 10.32
CA TYR A 341 -10.76 3.37 9.35
C TYR A 341 -10.37 3.03 7.91
N GLY A 342 -9.79 1.84 7.69
CA GLY A 342 -9.40 1.38 6.37
C GLY A 342 -10.62 1.19 5.46
N VAL A 343 -10.56 1.77 4.27
CA VAL A 343 -11.61 1.73 3.25
C VAL A 343 -11.05 1.21 1.95
N VAL A 344 -11.85 0.52 1.17
CA VAL A 344 -11.52 0.14 -0.22
C VAL A 344 -12.42 0.92 -1.17
N GLY A 345 -11.81 1.61 -2.13
CA GLY A 345 -12.48 2.24 -3.26
C GLY A 345 -12.48 1.31 -4.48
N MET A 346 -13.59 1.30 -5.21
CA MET A 346 -13.69 0.73 -6.55
C MET A 346 -13.61 1.85 -7.58
N TYR A 347 -12.66 1.75 -8.47
CA TYR A 347 -12.39 2.76 -9.49
C TYR A 347 -12.64 2.22 -10.90
N SER A 348 -13.05 3.09 -11.80
CA SER A 348 -13.07 2.82 -13.24
C SER A 348 -12.19 3.82 -13.98
N ALA A 349 -11.44 3.35 -14.98
CA ALA A 349 -10.71 4.21 -15.89
C ALA A 349 -11.70 4.80 -16.90
N ARG A 350 -11.87 6.12 -16.88
CA ARG A 350 -12.76 6.86 -17.79
C ARG A 350 -12.12 8.17 -18.20
N LYS A 351 -12.16 8.48 -19.50
CA LYS A 351 -11.69 9.78 -20.05
C LYS A 351 -10.27 10.15 -19.55
N GLY A 352 -9.39 9.16 -19.45
CA GLY A 352 -8.01 9.37 -19.01
C GLY A 352 -7.83 9.65 -17.51
N ALA A 353 -8.83 9.35 -16.67
CA ALA A 353 -8.77 9.48 -15.22
C ALA A 353 -9.32 8.22 -14.52
N TRP A 354 -8.87 7.97 -13.31
CA TRP A 354 -9.50 7.03 -12.39
C TRP A 354 -10.64 7.72 -11.67
N GLU A 355 -11.86 7.23 -11.88
CA GLU A 355 -13.07 7.74 -11.24
C GLU A 355 -13.55 6.78 -10.15
N LEU A 356 -13.67 7.27 -8.92
CA LEU A 356 -14.22 6.50 -7.81
C LEU A 356 -15.71 6.19 -8.06
N GLN A 357 -16.06 4.91 -8.06
CA GLN A 357 -17.42 4.44 -8.28
C GLN A 357 -18.14 4.09 -6.96
N LEU A 358 -17.46 3.38 -6.09
CA LEU A 358 -18.01 2.85 -4.83
C LEU A 358 -16.93 2.89 -3.74
N ARG A 359 -17.38 2.99 -2.48
CA ARG A 359 -16.50 2.86 -1.30
C ARG A 359 -17.09 1.84 -0.33
N SER A 360 -16.22 1.04 0.29
CA SER A 360 -16.63 -0.03 1.22
C SER A 360 -17.28 0.46 2.51
N ASP A 361 -17.11 1.70 2.90
CA ASP A 361 -17.74 2.33 4.06
C ASP A 361 -19.15 2.89 3.75
N ARG A 362 -19.61 2.74 2.52
CA ARG A 362 -20.91 3.25 2.04
C ARG A 362 -21.73 2.19 1.28
N TRP A 363 -21.40 0.90 1.48
CA TRP A 363 -22.12 -0.23 0.85
C TRP A 363 -23.38 -0.58 1.63
#